data_729963a9f53d9414118f2c53d2400e63
#
_entry.id   729963a9f53d9414118f2c53d2400e63
#
_cell.length_a   1.000
_cell.length_b   1.000
_cell.length_c   1.000
_cell.angle_alpha   90.00
_cell.angle_beta   90.00
_cell.angle_gamma   90.00
#
_symmetry.space_group_name_H-M   'P 1'
#
loop_
_entity.id
_entity.type
_entity.pdbx_description
1 polymer ?
#
loop_
_entity_poly.entity_id
_entity_poly.type
_entity_poly.pdbx_seq_one_letter_code
_entity_poly.pdbx_strand_id
1 'polypeptide(L)'
;AEANNIELTVGYGPKPEQNLASPDADVRKNAAAFFTKLFGQMELLGARLIGGGLYSYWPVDYTQPFDKQEDWKHSVESIKALAPVAKECGITLCMEVLNRFEGYLLNTAEEGVRYVREVNEDNVKLMLDTFHMNIEESSMTEAIRQAGPLLGHFHTGEPNRMPPGAGRMPWFEIGLALQSIGYEGPVVMEPFVRPGGTVGQNIKIWRDLTGHALTTEELDEMAKQA
;
A
#
# COMPACT_ATOMS: atom_id res chain seq x y z
N ALA A 1 14.37 -16.07 -5.65
CA ALA A 1 12.91 -16.14 -5.87
C ALA A 1 12.57 -17.26 -6.83
N GLU A 2 13.03 -17.20 -8.09
CA GLU A 2 12.69 -18.14 -9.15
C GLU A 2 12.99 -19.61 -8.80
N ALA A 3 14.18 -19.90 -8.25
CA ALA A 3 14.57 -21.25 -7.82
C ALA A 3 13.64 -21.89 -6.75
N ASN A 4 12.88 -21.06 -6.04
CA ASN A 4 11.93 -21.48 -4.99
C ASN A 4 10.47 -21.22 -5.37
N ASN A 5 10.21 -20.86 -6.63
CA ASN A 5 8.87 -20.48 -7.12
C ASN A 5 8.20 -19.38 -6.27
N ILE A 6 8.97 -18.34 -5.92
CA ILE A 6 8.50 -17.19 -5.14
C ILE A 6 8.23 -16.03 -6.10
N GLU A 7 7.02 -15.52 -6.11
CA GLU A 7 6.64 -14.29 -6.80
C GLU A 7 7.06 -13.07 -5.99
N LEU A 8 7.61 -12.05 -6.66
CA LEU A 8 8.05 -10.82 -6.02
C LEU A 8 7.03 -9.71 -6.21
N THR A 9 6.60 -9.11 -5.11
CA THR A 9 5.89 -7.83 -5.08
C THR A 9 6.78 -6.76 -4.43
N VAL A 10 6.53 -5.49 -4.73
CA VAL A 10 7.29 -4.36 -4.19
C VAL A 10 6.37 -3.47 -3.39
N GLY A 11 6.73 -3.16 -2.14
CA GLY A 11 6.10 -2.11 -1.34
C GLY A 11 6.95 -0.84 -1.40
N TYR A 12 6.33 0.32 -1.62
CA TYR A 12 7.07 1.58 -1.69
C TYR A 12 6.31 2.78 -1.12
N GLY A 13 6.94 3.48 -0.17
CA GLY A 13 6.52 4.78 0.34
C GLY A 13 7.39 5.89 -0.28
N PRO A 14 6.89 6.68 -1.24
CA PRO A 14 7.67 7.74 -1.90
C PRO A 14 8.11 8.81 -0.90
N LYS A 15 9.31 9.34 -1.07
CA LYS A 15 9.80 10.47 -0.28
C LYS A 15 9.18 11.78 -0.76
N PRO A 16 9.28 12.90 0.01
CA PRO A 16 8.75 14.21 -0.42
C PRO A 16 9.21 14.65 -1.81
N GLU A 17 10.48 14.39 -2.17
CA GLU A 17 11.02 14.69 -3.50
C GLU A 17 10.52 13.78 -4.63
N GLN A 18 9.73 12.76 -4.28
CA GLN A 18 9.11 11.80 -5.19
C GLN A 18 7.57 11.91 -5.15
N ASN A 19 7.05 13.04 -4.64
CA ASN A 19 5.63 13.27 -4.46
C ASN A 19 4.94 13.58 -5.80
N LEU A 20 4.17 12.62 -6.32
CA LEU A 20 3.37 12.77 -7.55
C LEU A 20 2.16 13.69 -7.38
N ALA A 21 1.78 14.04 -6.14
CA ALA A 21 0.71 14.98 -5.83
C ALA A 21 1.24 16.41 -5.58
N SER A 22 2.56 16.65 -5.62
CA SER A 22 3.15 17.93 -5.27
C SER A 22 2.56 19.07 -6.12
N PRO A 23 2.28 20.24 -5.54
CA PRO A 23 1.96 21.45 -6.32
C PRO A 23 3.12 21.91 -7.20
N ASP A 24 4.36 21.57 -6.83
CA ASP A 24 5.57 21.87 -7.61
C ASP A 24 5.73 20.89 -8.78
N ALA A 25 5.67 21.44 -10.00
CA ALA A 25 5.80 20.65 -11.24
C ALA A 25 7.18 20.00 -11.39
N ASP A 26 8.25 20.60 -10.87
CA ASP A 26 9.59 20.02 -10.94
C ASP A 26 9.72 18.81 -10.02
N VAL A 27 9.09 18.84 -8.84
CA VAL A 27 8.99 17.68 -7.95
C VAL A 27 8.25 16.54 -8.65
N ARG A 28 7.08 16.80 -9.26
CA ARG A 28 6.33 15.78 -10.01
C ARG A 28 7.13 15.20 -11.17
N LYS A 29 7.87 16.04 -11.91
CA LYS A 29 8.74 15.60 -13.01
C LYS A 29 9.88 14.70 -12.53
N ASN A 30 10.53 15.08 -11.42
CA ASN A 30 11.59 14.27 -10.80
C ASN A 30 11.04 12.94 -10.29
N ALA A 31 9.86 12.96 -9.67
CA ALA A 31 9.15 11.75 -9.23
C ALA A 31 8.86 10.82 -10.41
N ALA A 32 8.34 11.34 -11.52
CA ALA A 32 8.08 10.55 -12.73
C ALA A 32 9.35 9.90 -13.28
N ALA A 33 10.46 10.64 -13.33
CA ALA A 33 11.76 10.10 -13.76
C ALA A 33 12.27 9.00 -12.82
N PHE A 34 12.08 9.17 -11.50
CA PHE A 34 12.43 8.17 -10.51
C PHE A 34 11.62 6.87 -10.72
N PHE A 35 10.29 6.97 -10.83
CA PHE A 35 9.42 5.80 -11.03
C PHE A 35 9.71 5.08 -12.35
N THR A 36 9.95 5.81 -13.44
CA THR A 36 10.35 5.22 -14.72
C THR A 36 11.61 4.35 -14.56
N LYS A 37 12.62 4.85 -13.84
CA LYS A 37 13.83 4.07 -13.55
C LYS A 37 13.53 2.86 -12.66
N LEU A 38 12.69 3.03 -11.65
CA LEU A 38 12.30 1.95 -10.73
C LEU A 38 11.59 0.83 -11.49
N PHE A 39 10.68 1.14 -12.42
CA PHE A 39 9.98 0.14 -13.23
C PHE A 39 10.93 -0.71 -14.07
N GLY A 40 11.94 -0.09 -14.69
CA GLY A 40 12.98 -0.85 -15.40
C GLY A 40 13.79 -1.78 -14.48
N GLN A 41 14.04 -1.37 -13.22
CA GLN A 41 14.70 -2.22 -12.22
C GLN A 41 13.80 -3.39 -11.77
N MET A 42 12.49 -3.13 -11.58
CA MET A 42 11.52 -4.16 -11.23
C MET A 42 11.35 -5.19 -12.33
N GLU A 43 11.33 -4.76 -13.60
CA GLU A 43 11.28 -5.64 -14.74
C GLU A 43 12.48 -6.62 -14.75
N LEU A 44 13.71 -6.13 -14.52
CA LEU A 44 14.92 -6.95 -14.40
C LEU A 44 14.86 -7.95 -13.24
N LEU A 45 14.17 -7.60 -12.14
CA LEU A 45 13.97 -8.48 -10.98
C LEU A 45 12.80 -9.45 -11.16
N GLY A 46 12.02 -9.32 -12.22
CA GLY A 46 10.80 -10.11 -12.45
C GLY A 46 9.62 -9.72 -11.56
N ALA A 47 9.68 -8.58 -10.84
CA ALA A 47 8.58 -8.09 -10.02
C ALA A 47 7.52 -7.41 -10.91
N ARG A 48 6.24 -7.81 -10.77
CA ARG A 48 5.14 -7.38 -11.64
C ARG A 48 4.10 -6.50 -10.95
N LEU A 49 4.28 -6.24 -9.66
CA LEU A 49 3.37 -5.43 -8.87
C LEU A 49 4.15 -4.53 -7.94
N ILE A 50 3.74 -3.27 -7.86
CA ILE A 50 4.18 -2.33 -6.84
C ILE A 50 2.96 -1.75 -6.12
N GLY A 51 2.96 -1.81 -4.79
CA GLY A 51 1.93 -1.24 -3.92
C GLY A 51 2.49 -0.18 -2.98
N GLY A 52 1.61 0.62 -2.40
CA GLY A 52 1.95 1.66 -1.44
C GLY A 52 1.32 3.01 -1.75
N GLY A 53 1.72 4.04 -1.02
CA GLY A 53 1.26 5.41 -1.19
C GLY A 53 1.81 6.10 -2.44
N LEU A 54 1.89 5.41 -3.57
CA LEU A 54 2.56 5.84 -4.81
C LEU A 54 2.06 7.17 -5.35
N TYR A 55 0.82 7.50 -5.04
CA TYR A 55 0.08 8.68 -5.48
C TYR A 55 0.49 9.98 -4.72
N SER A 56 1.26 9.86 -3.63
CA SER A 56 1.68 10.97 -2.78
C SER A 56 3.09 10.71 -2.23
N TYR A 57 3.33 11.00 -0.94
CA TYR A 57 4.59 10.72 -0.24
C TYR A 57 4.33 10.22 1.18
N TRP A 58 5.32 9.51 1.75
CA TRP A 58 5.24 8.93 3.08
C TRP A 58 6.61 8.96 3.81
N PRO A 59 6.67 9.31 5.10
CA PRO A 59 5.55 9.80 5.93
C PRO A 59 5.15 11.23 5.58
N VAL A 60 3.86 11.54 5.76
CA VAL A 60 3.32 12.88 5.47
C VAL A 60 3.77 13.87 6.55
N ASP A 61 4.24 15.05 6.15
CA ASP A 61 4.52 16.17 7.05
C ASP A 61 3.27 17.04 7.23
N TYR A 62 2.48 16.72 8.24
CA TYR A 62 1.25 17.46 8.58
C TYR A 62 1.49 18.87 9.15
N THR A 63 2.75 19.30 9.30
CA THR A 63 3.06 20.69 9.67
C THR A 63 3.02 21.63 8.46
N GLN A 64 3.06 21.07 7.25
CA GLN A 64 2.95 21.81 6.01
C GLN A 64 1.49 21.92 5.57
N PRO A 65 1.10 23.05 4.93
CA PRO A 65 -0.22 23.17 4.33
C PRO A 65 -0.34 22.22 3.13
N PHE A 66 -1.54 21.69 2.92
CA PHE A 66 -1.89 20.90 1.74
C PHE A 66 -3.30 21.25 1.26
N ASP A 67 -3.53 21.09 -0.03
CA ASP A 67 -4.86 21.20 -0.65
C ASP A 67 -5.24 19.83 -1.24
N LYS A 68 -6.07 19.07 -0.51
CA LYS A 68 -6.47 17.72 -0.93
C LYS A 68 -7.06 17.69 -2.33
N GLN A 69 -7.76 18.75 -2.78
CA GLN A 69 -8.41 18.77 -4.10
C GLN A 69 -7.40 19.00 -5.22
N GLU A 70 -6.49 19.96 -5.05
CA GLU A 70 -5.45 20.24 -6.05
C GLU A 70 -4.42 19.11 -6.08
N ASP A 71 -3.99 18.60 -4.91
CA ASP A 71 -3.07 17.47 -4.81
C ASP A 71 -3.66 16.20 -5.45
N TRP A 72 -4.97 15.98 -5.31
CA TRP A 72 -5.69 14.90 -5.99
C TRP A 72 -5.57 15.00 -7.50
N LYS A 73 -5.83 16.16 -8.07
CA LYS A 73 -5.74 16.39 -9.53
C LYS A 73 -4.32 16.14 -10.05
N HIS A 74 -3.33 16.73 -9.38
CA HIS A 74 -1.91 16.54 -9.74
C HIS A 74 -1.52 15.06 -9.68
N SER A 75 -1.98 14.36 -8.65
CA SER A 75 -1.71 12.93 -8.47
C SER A 75 -2.34 12.09 -9.56
N VAL A 76 -3.63 12.29 -9.87
CA VAL A 76 -4.34 11.58 -10.94
C VAL A 76 -3.65 11.79 -12.29
N GLU A 77 -3.31 13.04 -12.64
CA GLU A 77 -2.59 13.37 -13.87
C GLU A 77 -1.21 12.67 -13.94
N SER A 78 -0.48 12.68 -12.83
CA SER A 78 0.86 12.08 -12.74
C SER A 78 0.81 10.56 -12.87
N ILE A 79 -0.10 9.89 -12.15
CA ILE A 79 -0.27 8.42 -12.23
C ILE A 79 -0.77 8.02 -13.62
N LYS A 80 -1.71 8.78 -14.20
CA LYS A 80 -2.20 8.54 -15.57
C LYS A 80 -1.08 8.62 -16.61
N ALA A 81 -0.13 9.55 -16.44
CA ALA A 81 1.02 9.64 -17.33
C ALA A 81 2.05 8.51 -17.12
N LEU A 82 2.17 7.99 -15.88
CA LEU A 82 3.11 6.92 -15.53
C LEU A 82 2.58 5.51 -15.83
N ALA A 83 1.28 5.30 -15.80
CA ALA A 83 0.67 3.99 -15.97
C ALA A 83 1.06 3.30 -17.28
N PRO A 84 1.09 3.96 -18.45
CA PRO A 84 1.58 3.34 -19.70
C PRO A 84 3.04 2.88 -19.59
N VAL A 85 3.91 3.67 -18.94
CA VAL A 85 5.33 3.32 -18.76
C VAL A 85 5.48 2.07 -17.89
N ALA A 86 4.71 1.99 -16.78
CA ALA A 86 4.66 0.80 -15.94
C ALA A 86 4.14 -0.42 -16.71
N LYS A 87 3.12 -0.23 -17.57
CA LYS A 87 2.52 -1.29 -18.40
C LYS A 87 3.50 -1.85 -19.41
N GLU A 88 4.34 -1.03 -20.04
CA GLU A 88 5.41 -1.47 -20.94
C GLU A 88 6.41 -2.40 -20.23
N CYS A 89 6.67 -2.18 -18.93
CA CYS A 89 7.47 -3.07 -18.07
C CYS A 89 6.65 -4.25 -17.49
N GLY A 90 5.37 -4.39 -17.84
CA GLY A 90 4.47 -5.42 -17.32
C GLY A 90 4.13 -5.26 -15.85
N ILE A 91 4.08 -4.01 -15.35
CA ILE A 91 3.88 -3.69 -13.92
C ILE A 91 2.47 -3.16 -13.67
N THR A 92 1.84 -3.69 -12.63
CA THR A 92 0.60 -3.18 -12.03
C THR A 92 0.94 -2.24 -10.88
N LEU A 93 0.32 -1.05 -10.87
CA LEU A 93 0.41 -0.05 -9.81
C LEU A 93 -0.77 -0.21 -8.86
N CYS A 94 -0.53 -0.52 -7.59
CA CYS A 94 -1.56 -0.69 -6.59
C CYS A 94 -1.54 0.47 -5.59
N MET A 95 -2.57 1.34 -5.65
CA MET A 95 -2.71 2.52 -4.80
C MET A 95 -3.20 2.09 -3.41
N GLU A 96 -2.36 2.22 -2.41
CA GLU A 96 -2.70 1.85 -1.03
C GLU A 96 -3.59 2.90 -0.37
N VAL A 97 -4.69 2.45 0.19
CA VAL A 97 -5.59 3.27 1.00
C VAL A 97 -5.03 3.31 2.43
N LEU A 98 -4.55 4.47 2.84
CA LEU A 98 -3.88 4.68 4.12
C LEU A 98 -4.83 5.30 5.16
N ASN A 99 -4.62 5.01 6.44
CA ASN A 99 -5.32 5.71 7.50
C ASN A 99 -4.92 7.19 7.58
N ARG A 100 -5.77 8.02 8.22
CA ARG A 100 -5.60 9.48 8.37
C ARG A 100 -4.33 9.93 9.09
N PHE A 101 -3.64 9.04 9.79
CA PHE A 101 -2.41 9.35 10.49
C PHE A 101 -1.18 9.14 9.62
N GLU A 102 -1.34 8.43 8.50
CA GLU A 102 -0.27 8.06 7.58
C GLU A 102 -0.45 8.63 6.17
N GLY A 103 -1.66 9.02 5.80
CA GLY A 103 -1.97 9.65 4.52
C GLY A 103 -3.20 10.55 4.59
N TYR A 104 -3.34 11.49 3.65
CA TYR A 104 -4.49 12.40 3.61
C TYR A 104 -5.27 12.32 2.30
N LEU A 105 -4.69 11.71 1.27
CA LEU A 105 -5.26 11.77 -0.08
C LEU A 105 -6.30 10.67 -0.31
N LEU A 106 -5.96 9.40 0.03
CA LEU A 106 -6.86 8.25 -0.07
C LEU A 106 -7.00 7.60 1.31
N ASN A 107 -8.15 7.75 1.96
CA ASN A 107 -8.38 7.20 3.30
C ASN A 107 -9.44 6.10 3.35
N THR A 108 -10.30 5.99 2.34
CA THR A 108 -11.34 4.95 2.27
C THR A 108 -11.30 4.19 0.94
N ALA A 109 -11.82 2.96 0.92
CA ALA A 109 -12.00 2.21 -0.32
C ALA A 109 -12.84 2.98 -1.34
N GLU A 110 -13.82 3.78 -0.90
CA GLU A 110 -14.62 4.66 -1.75
C GLU A 110 -13.75 5.69 -2.47
N GLU A 111 -12.88 6.40 -1.73
CA GLU A 111 -11.94 7.36 -2.32
C GLU A 111 -10.98 6.66 -3.28
N GLY A 112 -10.45 5.50 -2.90
CA GLY A 112 -9.56 4.71 -3.74
C GLY A 112 -10.23 4.24 -5.05
N VAL A 113 -11.45 3.74 -4.98
CA VAL A 113 -12.24 3.35 -6.17
C VAL A 113 -12.48 4.54 -7.09
N ARG A 114 -12.84 5.70 -6.52
CA ARG A 114 -12.99 6.93 -7.28
C ARG A 114 -11.68 7.31 -7.97
N TYR A 115 -10.56 7.28 -7.24
CA TYR A 115 -9.23 7.61 -7.74
C TYR A 115 -8.83 6.72 -8.93
N VAL A 116 -8.90 5.40 -8.77
CA VAL A 116 -8.55 4.45 -9.84
C VAL A 116 -9.42 4.64 -11.08
N ARG A 117 -10.71 4.91 -10.89
CA ARG A 117 -11.62 5.22 -12.02
C ARG A 117 -11.29 6.53 -12.71
N GLU A 118 -10.87 7.57 -11.99
CA GLU A 118 -10.44 8.85 -12.58
C GLU A 118 -9.12 8.71 -13.34
N VAL A 119 -8.18 7.91 -12.83
CA VAL A 119 -6.96 7.55 -13.58
C VAL A 119 -7.29 6.81 -14.87
N ASN A 120 -8.23 5.87 -14.82
CA ASN A 120 -8.79 5.12 -15.96
C ASN A 120 -7.73 4.38 -16.79
N GLU A 121 -6.80 3.70 -16.10
CA GLU A 121 -5.79 2.81 -16.70
C GLU A 121 -5.96 1.40 -16.13
N ASP A 122 -5.88 0.36 -16.99
CA ASP A 122 -6.20 -1.03 -16.61
C ASP A 122 -5.16 -1.67 -15.67
N ASN A 123 -3.92 -1.18 -15.70
CA ASN A 123 -2.84 -1.60 -14.82
C ASN A 123 -2.72 -0.74 -13.55
N VAL A 124 -3.70 0.13 -13.27
CA VAL A 124 -3.82 0.86 -12.00
C VAL A 124 -4.95 0.26 -11.19
N LYS A 125 -4.61 -0.23 -10.00
CA LYS A 125 -5.48 -0.97 -9.10
C LYS A 125 -5.45 -0.39 -7.69
N LEU A 126 -6.32 -0.92 -6.85
CA LEU A 126 -6.37 -0.61 -5.43
C LEU A 126 -5.50 -1.59 -4.64
N MET A 127 -4.96 -1.10 -3.54
CA MET A 127 -4.41 -1.90 -2.45
C MET A 127 -5.16 -1.56 -1.17
N LEU A 128 -5.64 -2.56 -0.47
CA LEU A 128 -6.28 -2.42 0.84
C LEU A 128 -5.44 -3.13 1.90
N ASP A 129 -5.35 -2.55 3.08
CA ASP A 129 -4.67 -3.12 4.25
C ASP A 129 -5.64 -3.15 5.43
N THR A 130 -5.78 -4.29 6.07
CA THR A 130 -6.69 -4.51 7.20
C THR A 130 -6.40 -3.58 8.39
N PHE A 131 -5.13 -3.22 8.62
CA PHE A 131 -4.77 -2.26 9.65
C PHE A 131 -5.33 -0.87 9.37
N HIS A 132 -5.18 -0.37 8.13
CA HIS A 132 -5.70 0.93 7.73
C HIS A 132 -7.24 0.93 7.69
N MET A 133 -7.85 -0.11 7.14
CA MET A 133 -9.30 -0.30 7.10
C MET A 133 -9.92 -0.32 8.50
N ASN A 134 -9.25 -0.91 9.50
CA ASN A 134 -9.74 -0.95 10.89
C ASN A 134 -9.89 0.45 11.51
N ILE A 135 -9.21 1.45 10.99
CA ILE A 135 -9.28 2.83 11.47
C ILE A 135 -10.34 3.63 10.70
N GLU A 136 -10.41 3.46 9.40
CA GLU A 136 -11.18 4.33 8.50
C GLU A 136 -12.54 3.77 8.09
N GLU A 137 -12.67 2.44 7.95
CA GLU A 137 -13.86 1.84 7.38
C GLU A 137 -14.90 1.49 8.45
N SER A 138 -16.15 1.82 8.18
CA SER A 138 -17.27 1.37 9.02
C SER A 138 -17.53 -0.13 8.88
N SER A 139 -17.16 -0.72 7.75
CA SER A 139 -17.25 -2.14 7.45
C SER A 139 -16.16 -2.55 6.46
N MET A 140 -15.20 -3.34 6.91
CA MET A 140 -14.13 -3.87 6.05
C MET A 140 -14.67 -4.75 4.93
N THR A 141 -15.70 -5.54 5.22
CA THR A 141 -16.29 -6.45 4.22
C THR A 141 -17.00 -5.69 3.10
N GLU A 142 -17.68 -4.59 3.42
CA GLU A 142 -18.29 -3.71 2.41
C GLU A 142 -17.22 -2.96 1.60
N ALA A 143 -16.16 -2.46 2.25
CA ALA A 143 -15.03 -1.82 1.59
C ALA A 143 -14.35 -2.76 0.58
N ILE A 144 -14.13 -4.04 0.94
CA ILE A 144 -13.61 -5.07 0.03
C ILE A 144 -14.56 -5.29 -1.15
N ARG A 145 -15.88 -5.43 -0.90
CA ARG A 145 -16.87 -5.59 -1.98
C ARG A 145 -16.94 -4.37 -2.90
N GLN A 146 -16.81 -3.17 -2.34
CA GLN A 146 -16.79 -1.92 -3.10
C GLN A 146 -15.56 -1.82 -4.01
N ALA A 147 -14.40 -2.25 -3.53
CA ALA A 147 -13.19 -2.35 -4.35
C ALA A 147 -13.38 -3.33 -5.51
N GLY A 148 -14.01 -4.49 -5.26
CA GLY A 148 -14.38 -5.47 -6.28
C GLY A 148 -13.20 -5.80 -7.22
N PRO A 149 -13.39 -5.78 -8.55
CA PRO A 149 -12.34 -6.13 -9.52
C PRO A 149 -11.22 -5.10 -9.62
N LEU A 150 -11.32 -3.96 -8.92
CA LEU A 150 -10.26 -2.97 -8.86
C LEU A 150 -9.21 -3.32 -7.77
N LEU A 151 -9.50 -4.26 -6.87
CA LEU A 151 -8.54 -4.73 -5.87
C LEU A 151 -7.43 -5.53 -6.56
N GLY A 152 -6.18 -5.04 -6.48
CA GLY A 152 -5.00 -5.67 -7.08
C GLY A 152 -4.02 -6.21 -6.05
N HIS A 153 -4.05 -5.71 -4.81
CA HIS A 153 -3.17 -6.13 -3.73
C HIS A 153 -3.89 -6.04 -2.38
N PHE A 154 -3.58 -6.97 -1.48
CA PHE A 154 -4.22 -7.00 -0.17
C PHE A 154 -3.18 -7.24 0.92
N HIS A 155 -3.06 -6.29 1.85
CA HIS A 155 -2.23 -6.45 3.04
C HIS A 155 -3.04 -6.90 4.25
N THR A 156 -2.42 -7.77 5.05
CA THR A 156 -3.01 -8.31 6.27
C THR A 156 -2.16 -7.98 7.48
N GLY A 157 -2.80 -7.56 8.55
CA GLY A 157 -2.20 -7.28 9.84
C GLY A 157 -3.27 -7.06 10.89
N GLU A 158 -2.90 -7.29 12.15
CA GLU A 158 -3.78 -6.98 13.28
C GLU A 158 -3.86 -5.47 13.55
N PRO A 159 -4.87 -4.98 14.29
CA PRO A 159 -4.99 -3.55 14.62
C PRO A 159 -3.79 -2.95 15.36
N ASN A 160 -2.96 -3.78 15.94
CA ASN A 160 -1.74 -3.39 16.66
C ASN A 160 -0.46 -3.75 15.88
N ARG A 161 -0.57 -4.04 14.56
CA ARG A 161 0.54 -4.46 13.70
C ARG A 161 1.18 -5.80 14.08
N MET A 162 0.52 -6.62 14.90
CA MET A 162 0.89 -8.03 15.07
C MET A 162 0.56 -8.82 13.79
N PRO A 163 1.19 -10.00 13.59
CA PRO A 163 0.82 -10.89 12.49
C PRO A 163 -0.65 -11.30 12.53
N PRO A 164 -1.24 -11.65 11.36
CA PRO A 164 -2.60 -12.15 11.28
C PRO A 164 -2.87 -13.31 12.25
N GLY A 165 -4.02 -13.29 12.93
CA GLY A 165 -4.40 -14.30 13.91
C GLY A 165 -3.90 -14.07 15.34
N ALA A 166 -2.96 -13.14 15.54
CA ALA A 166 -2.47 -12.77 16.88
C ALA A 166 -3.31 -11.68 17.57
N GLY A 167 -4.51 -11.39 17.07
CA GLY A 167 -5.36 -10.31 17.57
C GLY A 167 -6.84 -10.56 17.40
N ARG A 168 -7.56 -9.57 16.85
CA ARG A 168 -9.03 -9.55 16.81
C ARG A 168 -9.62 -9.19 15.44
N MET A 169 -8.83 -9.23 14.38
CA MET A 169 -9.38 -9.00 13.04
C MET A 169 -10.41 -10.09 12.70
N PRO A 170 -11.53 -9.73 12.05
CA PRO A 170 -12.56 -10.68 11.63
C PRO A 170 -12.13 -11.44 10.37
N TRP A 171 -11.11 -12.30 10.50
CA TRP A 171 -10.45 -12.97 9.37
C TRP A 171 -11.39 -13.80 8.53
N PHE A 172 -12.36 -14.46 9.18
CA PHE A 172 -13.33 -15.28 8.47
C PHE A 172 -14.23 -14.44 7.55
N GLU A 173 -14.74 -13.32 8.05
CA GLU A 173 -15.59 -12.39 7.30
C GLU A 173 -14.80 -11.70 6.19
N ILE A 174 -13.54 -11.33 6.45
CA ILE A 174 -12.63 -10.77 5.44
C ILE A 174 -12.39 -11.80 4.32
N GLY A 175 -12.09 -13.04 4.66
CA GLY A 175 -11.91 -14.12 3.69
C GLY A 175 -13.14 -14.35 2.82
N LEU A 176 -14.35 -14.36 3.43
CA LEU A 176 -15.61 -14.45 2.68
C LEU A 176 -15.84 -13.25 1.75
N ALA A 177 -15.45 -12.04 2.18
CA ALA A 177 -15.58 -10.86 1.34
C ALA A 177 -14.63 -10.92 0.13
N LEU A 178 -13.37 -11.31 0.32
CA LEU A 178 -12.41 -11.53 -0.76
C LEU A 178 -12.90 -12.61 -1.74
N GLN A 179 -13.40 -13.72 -1.21
CA GLN A 179 -13.98 -14.79 -2.04
C GLN A 179 -15.19 -14.30 -2.83
N SER A 180 -16.06 -13.47 -2.23
CA SER A 180 -17.28 -12.97 -2.88
C SER A 180 -17.01 -12.08 -4.09
N ILE A 181 -15.84 -11.45 -4.16
CA ILE A 181 -15.40 -10.64 -5.32
C ILE A 181 -14.50 -11.41 -6.28
N GLY A 182 -14.25 -12.71 -6.03
CA GLY A 182 -13.36 -13.53 -6.84
C GLY A 182 -11.90 -13.05 -6.82
N TYR A 183 -11.42 -12.58 -5.66
CA TYR A 183 -10.05 -12.07 -5.54
C TYR A 183 -9.03 -13.21 -5.63
N GLU A 184 -8.12 -13.12 -6.59
CA GLU A 184 -7.03 -14.09 -6.83
C GLU A 184 -5.64 -13.41 -6.78
N GLY A 185 -5.58 -12.15 -6.34
CA GLY A 185 -4.33 -11.38 -6.23
C GLY A 185 -3.50 -11.77 -5.00
N PRO A 186 -2.30 -11.19 -4.85
CA PRO A 186 -1.43 -11.45 -3.72
C PRO A 186 -2.07 -10.99 -2.39
N VAL A 187 -1.92 -11.84 -1.36
CA VAL A 187 -2.21 -11.51 0.05
C VAL A 187 -0.89 -11.53 0.80
N VAL A 188 -0.48 -10.40 1.33
CA VAL A 188 0.82 -10.24 1.99
C VAL A 188 0.62 -9.72 3.41
N MET A 189 1.23 -10.35 4.39
CA MET A 189 1.22 -9.84 5.75
C MET A 189 2.26 -8.73 5.95
N GLU A 190 1.85 -7.69 6.66
CA GLU A 190 2.69 -6.55 6.97
C GLU A 190 2.77 -6.29 8.50
N PRO A 191 3.37 -7.20 9.28
CA PRO A 191 3.53 -7.00 10.71
C PRO A 191 4.70 -6.06 11.02
N PHE A 192 4.53 -5.20 12.03
CA PHE A 192 5.55 -4.32 12.56
C PHE A 192 5.68 -4.51 14.07
N VAL A 193 6.36 -5.57 14.49
CA VAL A 193 6.45 -6.00 15.88
C VAL A 193 7.64 -5.41 16.64
N ARG A 194 8.65 -4.88 15.94
CA ARG A 194 9.87 -4.34 16.53
C ARG A 194 9.80 -2.83 16.72
N PRO A 195 10.08 -2.30 17.92
CA PRO A 195 10.27 -0.87 18.12
C PRO A 195 11.62 -0.40 17.53
N GLY A 196 11.71 0.92 17.29
CA GLY A 196 12.95 1.56 16.85
C GLY A 196 13.19 1.55 15.35
N GLY A 197 14.36 2.04 14.93
CA GLY A 197 14.65 2.29 13.53
C GLY A 197 13.78 3.38 12.91
N THR A 198 14.06 3.75 11.66
CA THR A 198 13.30 4.81 10.96
C THR A 198 11.85 4.38 10.73
N VAL A 199 11.62 3.15 10.33
CA VAL A 199 10.26 2.62 10.09
C VAL A 199 9.46 2.59 11.38
N GLY A 200 9.97 1.99 12.45
CA GLY A 200 9.28 1.92 13.73
C GLY A 200 8.94 3.30 14.32
N GLN A 201 9.82 4.31 14.10
CA GLN A 201 9.54 5.69 14.47
C GLN A 201 8.40 6.31 13.63
N ASN A 202 8.41 6.10 12.32
CA ASN A 202 7.40 6.64 11.42
C ASN A 202 6.01 6.06 11.68
N ILE A 203 5.92 4.74 11.93
CA ILE A 203 4.66 4.05 12.27
C ILE A 203 4.36 4.01 13.78
N LYS A 204 5.19 4.67 14.59
CA LYS A 204 4.97 4.91 16.04
C LYS A 204 4.89 3.63 16.89
N ILE A 205 5.77 2.68 16.62
CA ILE A 205 5.96 1.50 17.48
C ILE A 205 6.89 1.88 18.63
N TRP A 206 6.31 2.25 19.76
CA TRP A 206 7.03 2.77 20.92
C TRP A 206 7.29 1.73 22.02
N ARG A 207 6.66 0.57 21.93
CA ARG A 207 6.81 -0.51 22.89
C ARG A 207 7.13 -1.82 22.18
N ASP A 208 7.77 -2.71 22.88
CA ASP A 208 7.89 -4.10 22.46
C ASP A 208 6.52 -4.78 22.55
N LEU A 209 6.00 -5.27 21.42
CA LEU A 209 4.69 -5.90 21.36
C LEU A 209 4.72 -7.36 21.84
N THR A 210 5.90 -7.95 21.95
CA THR A 210 6.11 -9.36 22.33
C THR A 210 6.67 -9.53 23.72
N GLY A 211 6.99 -8.42 24.42
CA GLY A 211 7.52 -8.42 25.77
C GLY A 211 9.05 -8.63 25.85
N HIS A 212 9.70 -8.93 24.73
CA HIS A 212 11.15 -9.02 24.58
C HIS A 212 11.56 -8.79 23.11
N ALA A 213 12.84 -8.49 22.90
CA ALA A 213 13.39 -8.37 21.54
C ALA A 213 13.45 -9.75 20.87
N LEU A 214 12.71 -9.91 19.78
CA LEU A 214 12.65 -11.16 19.03
C LEU A 214 13.95 -11.46 18.28
N THR A 215 14.37 -12.71 18.31
CA THR A 215 15.39 -13.25 17.42
C THR A 215 14.85 -13.44 16.01
N THR A 216 15.73 -13.71 15.04
CA THR A 216 15.31 -14.01 13.65
C THR A 216 14.47 -15.29 13.60
N GLU A 217 14.86 -16.31 14.36
CA GLU A 217 14.17 -17.60 14.44
C GLU A 217 12.75 -17.46 15.01
N GLU A 218 12.57 -16.62 16.03
CA GLU A 218 11.24 -16.33 16.59
C GLU A 218 10.36 -15.56 15.60
N LEU A 219 10.94 -14.61 14.82
CA LEU A 219 10.21 -13.92 13.76
C LEU A 219 9.78 -14.86 12.63
N ASP A 220 10.67 -15.78 12.22
CA ASP A 220 10.36 -16.80 11.21
C ASP A 220 9.25 -17.74 11.68
N GLU A 221 9.27 -18.12 12.96
CA GLU A 221 8.21 -18.96 13.54
C GLU A 221 6.86 -18.22 13.62
N MET A 222 6.86 -16.95 14.04
CA MET A 222 5.65 -16.11 14.00
C MET A 222 5.09 -15.98 12.59
N ALA A 223 5.94 -15.83 11.59
CA ALA A 223 5.53 -15.73 10.20
C ALA A 223 4.92 -17.04 9.66
N LYS A 224 5.38 -18.20 10.13
CA LYS A 224 4.82 -19.50 9.75
C LYS A 224 3.47 -19.80 10.41
N GLN A 225 3.20 -19.22 11.58
CA GLN A 225 1.97 -19.43 12.34
C GLN A 225 0.85 -18.48 11.90
N ALA A 226 1.16 -17.39 11.22
CA ALA A 226 0.22 -16.42 10.69
C ALA A 226 -0.39 -16.89 9.35
#